data_389afb285515c716a13b368e66380f2e
#
_entry.id   389afb285515c716a13b368e66380f2e
#
_cell.length_a   1.000
_cell.length_b   1.000
_cell.length_c   1.000
_cell.angle_alpha   90.00
_cell.angle_beta   90.00
_cell.angle_gamma   90.00
#
_symmetry.space_group_name_H-M   'P 1'
#
loop_
_entity.id
_entity.type
_entity.pdbx_description
1 polymer ?
#
loop_
_entity_poly.entity_id
_entity_poly.type
_entity_poly.pdbx_seq_one_letter_code
_entity_poly.pdbx_strand_id
1 'polypeptide(L)'
;MVSLDIDADAVVTLRFVPPYEARDERAYLDALHQIGQREEPYTLLTIFGGGRALSQAGEREQALWFKATRERVGRYCQACAIVRPDAEEKTAEIFRRLWPFPIVAERDEAVGRAFLLEQARAT
;
A
#
# COMPACT_ATOMS: atom_id res chain seq x y z
N MET A 1 -12.89 -8.18 -1.73
CA MET A 1 -13.34 -6.84 -1.30
C MET A 1 -12.17 -5.86 -1.34
N VAL A 2 -12.38 -4.70 -1.95
CA VAL A 2 -11.40 -3.62 -2.00
C VAL A 2 -11.99 -2.38 -1.37
N SER A 3 -11.24 -1.70 -0.53
CA SER A 3 -11.62 -0.38 -0.02
C SER A 3 -10.40 0.53 0.06
N LEU A 4 -10.63 1.82 -0.05
CA LEU A 4 -9.62 2.87 0.06
C LEU A 4 -10.18 3.98 0.94
N ASP A 5 -9.51 4.24 2.05
CA ASP A 5 -9.90 5.26 3.02
C ASP A 5 -8.74 6.17 3.35
N ILE A 6 -9.05 7.38 3.79
CA ILE A 6 -8.09 8.27 4.43
C ILE A 6 -8.71 8.78 5.73
N ASP A 7 -7.98 8.72 6.84
CA ASP A 7 -8.47 9.18 8.13
C ASP A 7 -7.90 10.55 8.52
N ALA A 8 -8.28 11.03 9.70
CA ALA A 8 -7.85 12.33 10.21
C ALA A 8 -6.34 12.43 10.46
N ASP A 9 -5.65 11.30 10.61
CA ASP A 9 -4.20 11.24 10.79
C ASP A 9 -3.45 11.12 9.45
N ALA A 10 -4.14 11.30 8.35
CA ALA A 10 -3.60 11.15 6.99
C ALA A 10 -3.03 9.77 6.70
N VAL A 11 -3.59 8.73 7.32
CA VAL A 11 -3.28 7.34 6.99
C VAL A 11 -4.20 6.90 5.86
N VAL A 12 -3.62 6.62 4.71
CA VAL A 12 -4.34 6.07 3.56
C VAL A 12 -4.34 4.55 3.70
N THR A 13 -5.52 3.95 3.86
CA THR A 13 -5.66 2.51 4.02
C THR A 13 -6.24 1.90 2.75
N LEU A 14 -5.44 1.05 2.11
CA LEU A 14 -5.85 0.25 0.96
C LEU A 14 -6.04 -1.18 1.42
N ARG A 15 -7.26 -1.69 1.31
CA ARG A 15 -7.61 -3.04 1.75
C ARG A 15 -8.04 -3.89 0.56
N PHE A 16 -7.42 -5.05 0.39
CA PHE A 16 -7.74 -6.01 -0.66
C PHE A 16 -7.79 -7.40 -0.02
N VAL A 17 -8.97 -7.80 0.44
CA VAL A 17 -9.18 -9.00 1.27
C VAL A 17 -10.40 -9.80 0.80
N PRO A 18 -10.51 -11.09 1.20
CA PRO A 18 -11.72 -11.87 0.90
C PRO A 18 -12.99 -11.23 1.48
N PRO A 19 -14.16 -11.47 0.87
CA PRO A 19 -14.37 -12.28 -0.32
C PRO A 19 -13.92 -11.57 -1.60
N TYR A 20 -13.32 -12.34 -2.52
CA TYR A 20 -12.84 -11.80 -3.79
C TYR A 20 -13.91 -11.93 -4.88
N GLU A 21 -14.11 -10.85 -5.63
CA GLU A 21 -15.05 -10.78 -6.74
C GLU A 21 -14.32 -10.38 -8.02
N ALA A 22 -14.95 -10.62 -9.18
CA ALA A 22 -14.34 -10.32 -10.47
C ALA A 22 -13.97 -8.84 -10.64
N ARG A 23 -14.74 -7.93 -10.03
CA ARG A 23 -14.51 -6.48 -10.10
C ARG A 23 -13.36 -5.98 -9.21
N ASP A 24 -12.87 -6.81 -8.29
CA ASP A 24 -11.91 -6.38 -7.27
C ASP A 24 -10.56 -5.99 -7.84
N GLU A 25 -10.10 -6.69 -8.89
CA GLU A 25 -8.82 -6.34 -9.52
C GLU A 25 -8.87 -4.91 -10.07
N ARG A 26 -9.94 -4.55 -10.78
CA ARG A 26 -10.09 -3.19 -11.32
C ARG A 26 -10.20 -2.16 -10.19
N ALA A 27 -10.93 -2.47 -9.14
CA ALA A 27 -11.07 -1.59 -7.98
C ALA A 27 -9.72 -1.36 -7.29
N TYR A 28 -8.91 -2.41 -7.16
CA TYR A 28 -7.57 -2.31 -6.58
C TYR A 28 -6.65 -1.42 -7.43
N LEU A 29 -6.62 -1.65 -8.74
CA LEU A 29 -5.77 -0.86 -9.64
C LEU A 29 -6.21 0.61 -9.67
N ASP A 30 -7.52 0.86 -9.65
CA ASP A 30 -8.04 2.24 -9.58
C ASP A 30 -7.64 2.92 -8.26
N ALA A 31 -7.63 2.17 -7.15
CA ALA A 31 -7.17 2.69 -5.87
C ALA A 31 -5.69 3.07 -5.92
N LEU A 32 -4.84 2.26 -6.57
CA LEU A 32 -3.43 2.59 -6.77
C LEU A 32 -3.28 3.91 -7.54
N HIS A 33 -4.07 4.10 -8.58
CA HIS A 33 -4.03 5.35 -9.35
C HIS A 33 -4.40 6.56 -8.49
N GLN A 34 -5.40 6.43 -7.62
CA GLN A 34 -5.79 7.50 -6.70
C GLN A 34 -4.66 7.81 -5.72
N ILE A 35 -4.03 6.80 -5.16
CA ILE A 35 -2.88 6.98 -4.25
C ILE A 35 -1.75 7.73 -4.95
N GLY A 36 -1.43 7.33 -6.17
CA GLY A 36 -0.36 7.95 -6.95
C GLY A 36 -0.60 9.41 -7.34
N GLN A 37 -1.84 9.88 -7.25
CA GLN A 37 -2.21 11.26 -7.59
C GLN A 37 -2.21 12.21 -6.38
N ARG A 38 -2.00 11.70 -5.17
CA ARG A 38 -2.03 12.53 -3.97
C ARG A 38 -0.89 13.54 -3.97
N GLU A 39 -1.20 14.75 -3.54
CA GLU A 39 -0.24 15.86 -3.49
C GLU A 39 -0.12 16.47 -2.08
N GLU A 40 -0.51 15.70 -1.05
CA GLU A 40 -0.37 16.07 0.35
C GLU A 40 0.30 14.94 1.11
N PRO A 41 1.06 15.23 2.19
CA PRO A 41 1.73 14.17 2.97
C PRO A 41 0.75 13.14 3.52
N TYR A 42 1.15 11.87 3.46
CA TYR A 42 0.36 10.76 3.97
C TYR A 42 1.26 9.59 4.37
N THR A 43 0.71 8.65 5.12
CA THR A 43 1.30 7.32 5.29
C THR A 43 0.38 6.30 4.65
N LEU A 44 0.94 5.17 4.23
CA LEU A 44 0.21 4.16 3.47
C LEU A 44 0.14 2.84 4.23
N LEU A 45 -1.08 2.40 4.52
CA LEU A 45 -1.35 1.10 5.12
C LEU A 45 -2.01 0.23 4.06
N THR A 46 -1.30 -0.81 3.60
CA THR A 46 -1.84 -1.75 2.63
C THR A 46 -2.13 -3.08 3.33
N ILE A 47 -3.37 -3.57 3.18
CA ILE A 47 -3.82 -4.78 3.86
C ILE A 47 -4.29 -5.79 2.80
N PHE A 48 -3.59 -6.91 2.72
CA PHE A 48 -3.88 -7.98 1.76
C PHE A 48 -4.31 -9.24 2.50
N GLY A 49 -5.34 -9.91 1.97
CA GLY A 49 -5.83 -11.16 2.55
C GLY A 49 -5.07 -12.41 2.11
N GLY A 50 -4.20 -12.28 1.13
CA GLY A 50 -3.45 -13.40 0.56
C GLY A 50 -4.30 -14.24 -0.40
N GLY A 51 -3.67 -15.22 -1.05
CA GLY A 51 -4.35 -16.22 -1.86
C GLY A 51 -4.83 -15.76 -3.23
N ARG A 52 -4.89 -14.47 -3.52
CA ARG A 52 -5.29 -13.96 -4.83
C ARG A 52 -4.14 -13.27 -5.54
N ALA A 53 -3.90 -13.70 -6.77
CA ALA A 53 -2.95 -13.04 -7.65
C ALA A 53 -3.71 -12.17 -8.66
N LEU A 54 -3.08 -11.09 -9.11
CA LEU A 54 -3.59 -10.28 -10.21
C LEU A 54 -3.48 -11.08 -11.51
N SER A 55 -4.29 -10.75 -12.50
CA SER A 55 -4.12 -11.25 -13.86
C SER A 55 -2.80 -10.72 -14.43
N GLN A 56 -2.33 -11.32 -15.51
CA GLN A 56 -1.12 -10.87 -16.18
C GLN A 56 -1.22 -9.39 -16.59
N ALA A 57 -2.38 -8.98 -17.11
CA ALA A 57 -2.62 -7.58 -17.47
C ALA A 57 -2.61 -6.67 -16.23
N GLY A 58 -3.18 -7.13 -15.12
CA GLY A 58 -3.20 -6.38 -13.86
C GLY A 58 -1.80 -6.21 -13.26
N GLU A 59 -0.98 -7.26 -13.32
CA GLU A 59 0.41 -7.18 -12.86
C GLU A 59 1.20 -6.17 -13.70
N ARG A 60 0.97 -6.14 -14.99
CA ARG A 60 1.61 -5.18 -15.90
C ARG A 60 1.18 -3.76 -15.59
N GLU A 61 -0.10 -3.52 -15.35
CA GLU A 61 -0.62 -2.20 -15.00
C GLU A 61 -0.02 -1.74 -13.65
N GLN A 62 0.06 -2.61 -12.67
CA GLN A 62 0.67 -2.31 -11.38
C GLN A 62 2.15 -1.93 -11.52
N ALA A 63 2.90 -2.68 -12.31
CA ALA A 63 4.32 -2.39 -12.55
C ALA A 63 4.51 -1.04 -13.23
N LEU A 64 3.66 -0.71 -14.21
CA LEU A 64 3.69 0.59 -14.87
C LEU A 64 3.34 1.72 -13.89
N TRP A 65 2.39 1.48 -12.98
CA TRP A 65 2.04 2.45 -11.95
C TRP A 65 3.21 2.74 -11.02
N PHE A 66 3.92 1.72 -10.54
CA PHE A 66 5.12 1.90 -9.71
C PHE A 66 6.14 2.79 -10.41
N LYS A 67 6.39 2.51 -11.68
CA LYS A 67 7.37 3.26 -12.47
C LYS A 67 6.92 4.71 -12.67
N ALA A 68 5.66 4.92 -13.02
CA ALA A 68 5.13 6.24 -13.34
C ALA A 68 4.98 7.14 -12.11
N THR A 69 4.75 6.57 -10.92
CA THR A 69 4.45 7.32 -9.70
C THR A 69 5.59 7.33 -8.69
N ARG A 70 6.72 6.71 -9.00
CA ARG A 70 7.83 6.55 -8.07
C ARG A 70 8.26 7.84 -7.37
N GLU A 71 8.44 8.91 -8.14
CA GLU A 71 8.86 10.20 -7.60
C GLU A 71 7.77 10.85 -6.76
N ARG A 72 6.54 10.84 -7.24
CA ARG A 72 5.43 11.46 -6.52
C ARG A 72 5.13 10.74 -5.21
N VAL A 73 5.04 9.41 -5.23
CA VAL A 73 4.84 8.62 -4.02
C VAL A 73 6.02 8.82 -3.07
N GLY A 74 7.25 8.82 -3.57
CA GLY A 74 8.43 9.07 -2.76
C GLY A 74 8.45 10.46 -2.12
N ARG A 75 7.81 11.44 -2.74
CA ARG A 75 7.73 12.82 -2.22
C ARG A 75 6.70 12.97 -1.12
N TYR A 76 5.52 12.37 -1.28
CA TYR A 76 4.39 12.62 -0.39
C TYR A 76 4.13 11.51 0.62
N CYS A 77 4.46 10.25 0.30
CA CYS A 77 4.32 9.16 1.23
C CYS A 77 5.49 9.16 2.22
N GLN A 78 5.16 9.22 3.51
CA GLN A 78 6.18 9.31 4.56
C GLN A 78 6.62 7.94 5.08
N ALA A 79 5.77 6.93 4.97
CA ALA A 79 6.04 5.56 5.39
C ALA A 79 4.97 4.62 4.85
N CYS A 80 5.29 3.33 4.77
CA CYS A 80 4.35 2.31 4.33
C CYS A 80 4.41 1.08 5.23
N ALA A 81 3.25 0.56 5.62
CA ALA A 81 3.14 -0.73 6.28
C ALA A 81 2.38 -1.69 5.36
N ILE A 82 2.97 -2.85 5.11
CA ILE A 82 2.39 -3.90 4.29
C ILE A 82 1.90 -5.01 5.22
N VAL A 83 0.58 -5.16 5.33
CA VAL A 83 -0.03 -6.16 6.21
C VAL A 83 -0.51 -7.35 5.38
N ARG A 84 0.02 -8.53 5.68
CA ARG A 84 -0.32 -9.78 5.00
C ARG A 84 -0.29 -10.93 5.99
N PRO A 85 -1.12 -11.98 5.81
CA PRO A 85 -1.09 -13.14 6.70
C PRO A 85 0.27 -13.86 6.73
N ASP A 86 1.00 -13.80 5.62
CA ASP A 86 2.31 -14.43 5.42
C ASP A 86 3.46 -13.43 5.39
N ALA A 87 3.30 -12.26 5.99
CA ALA A 87 4.31 -11.21 5.96
C ALA A 87 5.62 -11.64 6.59
N GLU A 88 6.72 -11.31 5.91
CA GLU A 88 8.09 -11.56 6.33
C GLU A 88 8.94 -10.31 6.04
N GLU A 89 10.10 -10.20 6.67
CA GLU A 89 11.03 -9.10 6.41
C GLU A 89 11.41 -9.01 4.93
N LYS A 90 11.52 -10.14 4.26
CA LYS A 90 11.79 -10.21 2.83
C LYS A 90 10.76 -9.43 1.99
N THR A 91 9.50 -9.41 2.43
CA THR A 91 8.45 -8.65 1.75
C THR A 91 8.78 -7.15 1.76
N ALA A 92 9.19 -6.63 2.91
CA ALA A 92 9.55 -5.22 3.04
C ALA A 92 10.80 -4.86 2.23
N GLU A 93 11.80 -5.74 2.19
CA GLU A 93 13.05 -5.51 1.46
C GLU A 93 12.83 -5.23 -0.03
N ILE A 94 11.88 -5.94 -0.65
CA ILE A 94 11.57 -5.74 -2.07
C ILE A 94 11.10 -4.31 -2.31
N PHE A 95 10.22 -3.79 -1.46
CA PHE A 95 9.66 -2.45 -1.60
C PHE A 95 10.64 -1.35 -1.20
N ARG A 96 11.56 -1.62 -0.27
CA ARG A 96 12.61 -0.66 0.12
C ARG A 96 13.54 -0.31 -1.03
N ARG A 97 13.64 -1.16 -2.03
CA ARG A 97 14.42 -0.89 -3.24
C ARG A 97 13.71 0.07 -4.19
N LEU A 98 12.37 0.16 -4.06
CA LEU A 98 11.54 0.97 -4.94
C LEU A 98 11.29 2.37 -4.38
N TRP A 99 11.19 2.48 -3.06
CA TRP A 99 10.78 3.72 -2.38
C TRP A 99 11.77 4.14 -1.29
N PRO A 100 12.01 5.46 -1.13
CA PRO A 100 13.04 5.97 -0.21
C PRO A 100 12.60 6.10 1.25
N PHE A 101 11.34 5.86 1.57
CA PHE A 101 10.80 6.04 2.93
C PHE A 101 10.79 4.72 3.71
N PRO A 102 10.59 4.78 5.05
CA PRO A 102 10.52 3.55 5.88
C PRO A 102 9.36 2.66 5.49
N ILE A 103 9.61 1.35 5.40
CA ILE A 103 8.62 0.33 5.04
C ILE A 103 8.76 -0.85 5.99
N VAL A 104 7.62 -1.33 6.53
CA VAL A 104 7.57 -2.56 7.31
C VAL A 104 6.56 -3.54 6.72
N ALA A 105 6.79 -4.82 6.96
CA ALA A 105 5.83 -5.87 6.66
C ALA A 105 5.39 -6.50 7.98
N GLU A 106 4.08 -6.58 8.19
CA GLU A 106 3.49 -7.04 9.44
C GLU A 106 2.34 -8.00 9.16
N ARG A 107 2.05 -8.86 10.13
CA ARG A 107 0.88 -9.75 10.05
C ARG A 107 -0.33 -9.16 10.75
N ASP A 108 -0.11 -8.19 11.65
CA ASP A 108 -1.13 -7.54 12.46
C ASP A 108 -1.34 -6.10 11.99
N GLU A 109 -2.57 -5.78 11.63
CA GLU A 109 -2.95 -4.45 11.16
C GLU A 109 -2.67 -3.37 12.21
N ALA A 110 -2.96 -3.65 13.48
CA ALA A 110 -2.75 -2.67 14.55
C ALA A 110 -1.26 -2.33 14.73
N VAL A 111 -0.38 -3.30 14.58
CA VAL A 111 1.07 -3.09 14.66
C VAL A 111 1.55 -2.23 13.49
N GLY A 112 1.07 -2.53 12.27
CA GLY A 112 1.37 -1.73 11.09
C GLY A 112 0.91 -0.29 11.23
N ARG A 113 -0.30 -0.08 11.70
CA ARG A 113 -0.86 1.25 11.92
C ARG A 113 -0.07 2.04 12.98
N ALA A 114 0.30 1.41 14.07
CA ALA A 114 1.09 2.05 15.12
C ALA A 114 2.45 2.52 14.58
N PHE A 115 3.10 1.71 13.75
CA PHE A 115 4.34 2.09 13.08
C PHE A 115 4.14 3.37 12.26
N LEU A 116 3.08 3.43 11.45
CA LEU A 116 2.81 4.59 10.60
C LEU A 116 2.58 5.87 11.42
N LEU A 117 1.83 5.78 12.50
CA LEU A 117 1.57 6.92 13.37
C LEU A 117 2.86 7.44 14.01
N GLU A 118 3.75 6.54 14.40
CA GLU A 118 5.05 6.90 14.94
C GLU A 118 5.92 7.59 13.90
N GLN A 119 5.97 7.08 12.68
CA GLN A 119 6.73 7.69 11.59
C GLN A 119 6.20 9.07 11.22
N ALA A 120 4.90 9.27 11.23
CA ALA A 120 4.29 10.57 10.96
C ALA A 120 4.68 11.62 12.00
N ARG A 121 4.86 11.22 13.26
CA ARG A 121 5.32 12.13 14.33
C ARG A 121 6.79 12.48 14.21
N ALA A 122 7.59 11.61 13.61
CA ALA A 122 9.02 11.81 13.46
C ALA A 122 9.38 12.78 12.32
N THR A 123 8.43 13.13 11.48
CA THR A 123 8.62 14.05 10.35
C THR A 123 8.11 15.50 10.64
#